data_14994fc79f8dfb56879c0c8d47686a82
#
_entry.id   14994fc79f8dfb56879c0c8d47686a82
#
_cell.length_a   1.000
_cell.length_b   1.000
_cell.length_c   1.000
_cell.angle_alpha   90.00
_cell.angle_beta   90.00
_cell.angle_gamma   90.00
#
_symmetry.space_group_name_H-M   'P 1'
#
loop_
_entity.id
_entity.type
_entity.pdbx_description
1 polymer ?
#
loop_
_entity_poly.entity_id
_entity_poly.type
_entity_poly.pdbx_seq_one_letter_code
_entity_poly.pdbx_strand_id
1 'polypeptide(L)'
;FEKLFVTGEPDVVAEFYTRNKAEAPKAEAIRSVEQELGRKTGINPTGIAFENQLNLSISKEKLLLYRVSYNELYRVLKTAFRENSVTMLHSYQQYLPINIAGDEKTVNEVLQETLVQTQPDNRGNVDFIPLRELINVAPAEDLKSITSGRNGEYVPFDFYGVQDANRLMREVKQVAEETGDWDTGFSGSIFSNKEMLDELVVILLISLLLMYFILAAQFESFLQPLLVLAEIPI
;
A
#
# COMPACT_ATOMS: atom_id res chain seq x y z
N PHE A 1 32.31 -0.26 6.00
CA PHE A 1 31.78 0.57 4.89
C PHE A 1 30.54 1.27 5.41
N GLU A 2 30.71 2.47 5.97
CA GLU A 2 29.60 3.36 6.30
C GLU A 2 28.90 3.77 5.00
N LYS A 3 27.57 3.87 5.08
CA LYS A 3 26.64 4.18 3.99
C LYS A 3 27.15 5.34 3.11
N LEU A 4 27.73 5.02 1.95
CA LEU A 4 28.19 6.02 0.96
C LEU A 4 26.99 6.73 0.29
N PHE A 5 25.79 6.15 0.38
CA PHE A 5 24.55 6.74 -0.12
C PHE A 5 23.43 6.52 0.90
N VAL A 6 23.09 7.57 1.64
CA VAL A 6 21.85 7.60 2.43
C VAL A 6 20.73 7.90 1.47
N THR A 7 20.11 6.86 0.93
CA THR A 7 19.00 6.98 -0.04
C THR A 7 17.66 7.27 0.63
N GLY A 8 17.60 7.30 1.97
CA GLY A 8 16.32 7.40 2.69
C GLY A 8 15.46 6.12 2.61
N GLU A 9 15.96 5.08 1.94
CA GLU A 9 15.28 3.78 1.88
C GLU A 9 15.41 3.02 3.20
N PRO A 10 14.38 2.29 3.62
CA PRO A 10 14.43 1.47 4.82
C PRO A 10 15.48 0.35 4.70
N ASP A 11 16.14 0.03 5.81
CA ASP A 11 17.10 -1.07 5.87
C ASP A 11 16.40 -2.42 5.64
N VAL A 12 15.24 -2.60 6.31
CA VAL A 12 14.35 -3.75 6.15
C VAL A 12 12.92 -3.28 6.07
N VAL A 13 12.18 -3.77 5.12
CA VAL A 13 10.73 -3.66 5.05
C VAL A 13 10.14 -5.03 5.39
N ALA A 14 9.39 -5.10 6.48
CA ALA A 14 8.61 -6.29 6.80
C ALA A 14 7.24 -6.17 6.12
N GLU A 15 6.97 -7.08 5.21
CA GLU A 15 5.74 -7.13 4.42
C GLU A 15 4.76 -8.10 5.09
N PHE A 16 3.62 -7.58 5.56
CA PHE A 16 2.58 -8.38 6.19
C PHE A 16 1.45 -8.62 5.21
N TYR A 17 1.27 -9.88 4.82
CA TYR A 17 0.23 -10.34 3.91
C TYR A 17 -0.90 -10.96 4.69
N THR A 18 -2.14 -10.53 4.44
CA THR A 18 -3.32 -11.13 5.07
C THR A 18 -3.56 -12.54 4.53
N ARG A 19 -3.68 -13.54 5.40
CA ARG A 19 -4.04 -14.92 4.99
C ARG A 19 -5.43 -15.00 4.39
N ASN A 20 -6.36 -14.25 4.96
CA ASN A 20 -7.71 -14.11 4.39
C ASN A 20 -7.74 -13.01 3.33
N LYS A 21 -7.54 -13.39 2.07
CA LYS A 21 -7.55 -12.46 0.93
C LYS A 21 -8.93 -11.86 0.60
N ALA A 22 -9.99 -12.31 1.27
CA ALA A 22 -11.36 -11.82 1.02
C ALA A 22 -11.67 -10.52 1.76
N GLU A 23 -10.92 -10.19 2.81
CA GLU A 23 -11.15 -9.00 3.64
C GLU A 23 -9.86 -8.22 3.81
N ALA A 24 -9.92 -6.90 3.61
CA ALA A 24 -8.80 -6.02 3.94
C ALA A 24 -8.57 -6.01 5.46
N PRO A 25 -7.31 -5.95 5.92
CA PRO A 25 -7.00 -5.91 7.34
C PRO A 25 -7.53 -4.62 7.97
N LYS A 26 -8.16 -4.75 9.13
CA LYS A 26 -8.69 -3.58 9.87
C LYS A 26 -7.54 -2.76 10.47
N ALA A 27 -7.72 -1.45 10.55
CA ALA A 27 -6.75 -0.53 11.14
C ALA A 27 -6.31 -0.92 12.56
N GLU A 28 -7.25 -1.44 13.38
CA GLU A 28 -6.96 -1.92 14.73
C GLU A 28 -5.99 -3.11 14.75
N ALA A 29 -6.17 -4.07 13.82
CA ALA A 29 -5.28 -5.22 13.70
C ALA A 29 -3.86 -4.81 13.29
N ILE A 30 -3.75 -3.84 12.37
CA ILE A 30 -2.47 -3.30 11.92
C ILE A 30 -1.75 -2.58 13.06
N ARG A 31 -2.46 -1.76 13.84
CA ARG A 31 -1.90 -1.06 15.00
C ARG A 31 -1.44 -2.03 16.09
N SER A 32 -2.16 -3.11 16.31
CA SER A 32 -1.74 -4.13 17.28
C SER A 32 -0.43 -4.81 16.84
N VAL A 33 -0.28 -5.10 15.55
CA VAL A 33 0.97 -5.62 14.98
C VAL A 33 2.10 -4.61 15.11
N GLU A 34 1.86 -3.33 14.80
CA GLU A 34 2.85 -2.25 14.94
C GLU A 34 3.39 -2.14 16.37
N GLN A 35 2.49 -2.15 17.36
CA GLN A 35 2.87 -2.09 18.77
C GLN A 35 3.67 -3.31 19.21
N GLU A 36 3.25 -4.53 18.82
CA GLU A 36 3.97 -5.75 19.15
C GLU A 36 5.34 -5.81 18.46
N LEU A 37 5.46 -5.34 17.24
CA LEU A 37 6.74 -5.20 16.55
C LEU A 37 7.67 -4.25 17.30
N GLY A 38 7.19 -3.05 17.68
CA GLY A 38 7.97 -2.10 18.47
C GLY A 38 8.44 -2.67 19.82
N ARG A 39 7.56 -3.41 20.50
CA ARG A 39 7.85 -4.05 21.78
C ARG A 39 8.93 -5.14 21.68
N LYS A 40 8.84 -6.01 20.66
CA LYS A 40 9.75 -7.16 20.51
C LYS A 40 11.10 -6.79 19.91
N THR A 41 11.07 -5.98 18.86
CA THR A 41 12.30 -5.60 18.15
C THR A 41 13.05 -4.46 18.82
N GLY A 42 12.40 -3.69 19.68
CA GLY A 42 12.95 -2.45 20.25
C GLY A 42 13.10 -1.32 19.24
N ILE A 43 12.61 -1.49 18.02
CA ILE A 43 12.62 -0.49 16.93
C ILE A 43 11.17 -0.24 16.55
N ASN A 44 10.73 1.01 16.65
CA ASN A 44 9.40 1.37 16.19
C ASN A 44 9.37 1.39 14.66
N PRO A 45 8.56 0.55 14.02
CA PRO A 45 8.41 0.58 12.58
C PRO A 45 7.73 1.87 12.13
N THR A 46 7.97 2.26 10.90
CA THR A 46 7.33 3.40 10.23
C THR A 46 6.73 2.93 8.89
N GLY A 47 6.23 3.84 8.09
CA GLY A 47 5.73 3.54 6.75
C GLY A 47 4.22 3.39 6.67
N ILE A 48 3.51 3.28 7.82
CA ILE A 48 2.05 3.18 7.84
C ILE A 48 1.43 4.54 8.07
N ALA A 49 0.56 4.93 7.18
CA ALA A 49 -0.28 6.10 7.34
C ALA A 49 -1.76 5.68 7.32
N PHE A 50 -2.51 6.13 8.31
CA PHE A 50 -3.95 5.96 8.36
C PHE A 50 -4.64 7.23 7.89
N GLU A 51 -5.79 7.08 7.27
CA GLU A 51 -6.67 8.16 6.86
C GLU A 51 -8.02 8.00 7.55
N ASN A 52 -8.51 9.10 8.11
CA ASN A 52 -9.85 9.13 8.67
C ASN A 52 -10.87 9.14 7.53
N GLN A 53 -11.74 8.17 7.53
CA GLN A 53 -12.81 8.03 6.55
C GLN A 53 -14.17 8.07 7.23
N LEU A 54 -15.21 8.37 6.46
CA LEU A 54 -16.58 8.22 6.87
C LEU A 54 -17.21 7.04 6.13
N ASN A 55 -17.55 6.01 6.89
CA ASN A 55 -18.25 4.87 6.33
C ASN A 55 -19.75 5.14 6.29
N LEU A 56 -20.31 5.20 5.09
CA LEU A 56 -21.72 5.40 4.85
C LEU A 56 -22.40 4.05 4.63
N SER A 57 -23.11 3.56 5.62
CA SER A 57 -23.85 2.29 5.52
C SER A 57 -25.32 2.52 5.27
N ILE A 58 -25.87 1.78 4.29
CA ILE A 58 -27.28 1.88 3.91
C ILE A 58 -28.11 0.92 4.74
N SER A 59 -29.17 1.40 5.40
CA SER A 59 -30.10 0.56 6.13
C SER A 59 -31.15 -0.03 5.18
N LYS A 60 -31.03 -1.33 4.89
CA LYS A 60 -32.00 -2.05 4.05
C LYS A 60 -33.42 -2.03 4.62
N GLU A 61 -33.56 -2.08 5.94
CA GLU A 61 -34.84 -2.03 6.65
C GLU A 61 -35.52 -0.68 6.43
N LYS A 62 -34.79 0.43 6.53
CA LYS A 62 -35.31 1.77 6.28
C LYS A 62 -35.67 1.98 4.81
N LEU A 63 -34.90 1.40 3.86
CA LEU A 63 -35.28 1.45 2.44
C LEU A 63 -36.63 0.80 2.20
N LEU A 64 -36.90 -0.34 2.80
CA LEU A 64 -38.18 -1.04 2.71
C LEU A 64 -39.30 -0.25 3.39
N LEU A 65 -39.04 0.27 4.61
CA LEU A 65 -40.01 1.03 5.37
C LEU A 65 -40.49 2.29 4.61
N TYR A 66 -39.55 3.00 4.04
CA TYR A 66 -39.83 4.24 3.30
C TYR A 66 -40.09 4.02 1.81
N ARG A 67 -40.09 2.80 1.36
CA ARG A 67 -40.31 2.43 -0.08
C ARG A 67 -39.34 3.18 -1.01
N VAL A 68 -38.07 3.27 -0.65
CA VAL A 68 -37.03 3.88 -1.47
C VAL A 68 -36.31 2.80 -2.24
N SER A 69 -36.14 3.00 -3.54
CA SER A 69 -35.36 2.10 -4.40
C SER A 69 -33.86 2.29 -4.13
N TYR A 70 -33.11 1.18 -4.08
CA TYR A 70 -31.65 1.23 -3.95
C TYR A 70 -30.99 2.04 -5.08
N ASN A 71 -31.47 1.88 -6.32
CA ASN A 71 -30.93 2.60 -7.46
C ASN A 71 -31.14 4.11 -7.37
N GLU A 72 -32.29 4.53 -6.86
CA GLU A 72 -32.59 5.95 -6.65
C GLU A 72 -31.71 6.53 -5.55
N LEU A 73 -31.59 5.84 -4.42
CA LEU A 73 -30.68 6.23 -3.34
C LEU A 73 -29.23 6.36 -3.85
N TYR A 74 -28.75 5.36 -4.59
CA TYR A 74 -27.38 5.37 -5.13
C TYR A 74 -27.17 6.54 -6.10
N ARG A 75 -28.16 6.81 -6.97
CA ARG A 75 -28.11 7.95 -7.91
C ARG A 75 -28.01 9.29 -7.18
N VAL A 76 -28.84 9.48 -6.15
CA VAL A 76 -28.87 10.70 -5.36
C VAL A 76 -27.57 10.87 -4.57
N LEU A 77 -27.06 9.82 -3.92
CA LEU A 77 -25.77 9.82 -3.23
C LEU A 77 -24.64 10.20 -4.17
N LYS A 78 -24.55 9.54 -5.32
CA LYS A 78 -23.53 9.84 -6.32
C LYS A 78 -23.56 11.28 -6.79
N THR A 79 -24.77 11.87 -6.89
CA THR A 79 -24.93 13.27 -7.29
C THR A 79 -24.56 14.23 -6.16
N ALA A 80 -24.94 13.90 -4.93
CA ALA A 80 -24.72 14.75 -3.75
C ALA A 80 -23.23 14.88 -3.38
N PHE A 81 -22.45 13.80 -3.57
CA PHE A 81 -21.02 13.75 -3.22
C PHE A 81 -20.08 13.79 -4.44
N ARG A 82 -20.60 14.06 -5.62
CA ARG A 82 -19.78 14.15 -6.82
C ARG A 82 -19.17 15.54 -6.94
N GLU A 83 -17.87 15.60 -7.21
CA GLU A 83 -17.24 16.79 -7.73
C GLU A 83 -17.85 17.12 -9.10
N ASN A 84 -18.46 18.30 -9.22
CA ASN A 84 -19.05 18.74 -10.48
C ASN A 84 -17.98 19.36 -11.37
N SER A 85 -17.18 18.55 -12.03
CA SER A 85 -16.31 18.99 -13.12
C SER A 85 -17.18 19.36 -14.34
N VAL A 86 -17.16 20.63 -14.70
CA VAL A 86 -17.98 21.16 -15.81
C VAL A 86 -17.24 21.02 -17.13
N THR A 87 -15.98 21.32 -17.15
CA THR A 87 -15.14 21.28 -18.35
C THR A 87 -13.66 21.19 -17.98
N MET A 88 -12.85 20.88 -18.97
CA MET A 88 -11.39 20.95 -18.88
C MET A 88 -10.89 22.18 -19.64
N LEU A 89 -10.16 23.05 -18.94
CA LEU A 89 -9.46 24.15 -19.59
C LEU A 89 -8.12 23.63 -20.13
N HIS A 90 -7.92 23.78 -21.43
CA HIS A 90 -6.66 23.44 -22.09
C HIS A 90 -5.77 24.68 -22.10
N SER A 91 -4.73 24.71 -21.28
CA SER A 91 -3.74 25.78 -21.26
C SER A 91 -2.35 25.24 -21.46
N TYR A 92 -1.73 25.58 -22.57
CA TYR A 92 -0.37 25.25 -23.02
C TYR A 92 0.03 23.78 -22.93
N GLN A 93 0.13 23.08 -21.99
CA GLN A 93 0.48 21.66 -21.82
C GLN A 93 -0.19 21.05 -20.59
N GLN A 94 -1.11 21.79 -19.97
CA GLN A 94 -1.80 21.34 -18.78
C GLN A 94 -3.31 21.32 -18.99
N TYR A 95 -3.93 20.24 -18.54
CA TYR A 95 -5.37 20.11 -18.45
C TYR A 95 -5.82 20.50 -17.05
N LEU A 96 -6.51 21.62 -16.93
CA LEU A 96 -7.03 22.11 -15.65
C LEU A 96 -8.53 21.84 -15.59
N PRO A 97 -9.00 21.00 -14.66
CA PRO A 97 -10.45 20.80 -14.47
C PRO A 97 -11.07 22.06 -13.89
N ILE A 98 -12.15 22.51 -14.50
CA ILE A 98 -12.99 23.57 -13.92
C ILE A 98 -14.10 22.89 -13.14
N ASN A 99 -14.10 23.07 -11.83
CA ASN A 99 -15.12 22.54 -10.94
C ASN A 99 -16.06 23.66 -10.51
N ILE A 100 -17.36 23.42 -10.49
CA ILE A 100 -18.31 24.28 -9.80
C ILE A 100 -18.30 23.84 -8.34
N ALA A 101 -17.76 24.70 -7.47
CA ALA A 101 -17.87 24.56 -6.03
C ALA A 101 -19.04 25.40 -5.55
N GLY A 102 -19.93 24.80 -4.76
CA GLY A 102 -20.89 25.52 -3.94
C GLY A 102 -20.25 25.89 -2.59
N ASP A 103 -21.06 26.40 -1.67
CA ASP A 103 -20.63 26.59 -0.29
C ASP A 103 -20.15 25.27 0.32
N GLU A 104 -19.05 25.32 1.09
CA GLU A 104 -18.53 24.15 1.78
C GLU A 104 -19.55 23.65 2.80
N LYS A 105 -20.18 22.53 2.51
CA LYS A 105 -21.11 21.84 3.40
C LYS A 105 -20.45 20.63 4.04
N THR A 106 -20.73 20.43 5.30
CA THR A 106 -20.33 19.20 5.98
C THR A 106 -21.12 18.01 5.44
N VAL A 107 -20.56 16.80 5.57
CA VAL A 107 -21.25 15.56 5.15
C VAL A 107 -22.63 15.45 5.80
N ASN A 108 -22.76 15.84 7.08
CA ASN A 108 -24.02 15.81 7.80
C ASN A 108 -25.06 16.78 7.20
N GLU A 109 -24.66 17.98 6.83
CA GLU A 109 -25.54 18.97 6.17
C GLU A 109 -26.00 18.46 4.81
N VAL A 110 -25.08 17.90 4.00
CA VAL A 110 -25.43 17.30 2.70
C VAL A 110 -26.45 16.17 2.87
N LEU A 111 -26.24 15.27 3.85
CA LEU A 111 -27.18 14.17 4.12
C LEU A 111 -28.54 14.65 4.64
N GLN A 112 -28.59 15.78 5.34
CA GLN A 112 -29.83 16.33 5.88
C GLN A 112 -30.63 17.10 4.84
N GLU A 113 -29.97 17.86 3.97
CA GLU A 113 -30.62 18.70 2.96
C GLU A 113 -30.96 17.93 1.67
N THR A 114 -30.23 16.86 1.37
CA THR A 114 -30.48 16.07 0.15
C THR A 114 -31.65 15.13 0.34
N LEU A 115 -32.66 15.28 -0.50
CA LEU A 115 -33.90 14.50 -0.45
C LEU A 115 -33.89 13.39 -1.49
N VAL A 116 -34.41 12.23 -1.10
CA VAL A 116 -34.63 11.07 -1.96
C VAL A 116 -36.12 10.87 -2.17
N GLN A 117 -36.53 10.62 -3.39
CA GLN A 117 -37.91 10.38 -3.75
C GLN A 117 -38.31 8.94 -3.41
N THR A 118 -39.46 8.75 -2.78
CA THR A 118 -40.05 7.44 -2.51
C THR A 118 -40.72 6.88 -3.76
N GLN A 119 -40.94 5.57 -3.79
CA GLN A 119 -41.83 5.00 -4.81
C GLN A 119 -43.26 5.47 -4.61
N PRO A 120 -44.06 5.68 -5.70
CA PRO A 120 -45.46 6.10 -5.61
C PRO A 120 -46.26 5.15 -4.72
N ASP A 121 -47.18 5.71 -3.94
CA ASP A 121 -48.13 4.93 -3.20
C ASP A 121 -49.26 4.42 -4.16
N ASN A 122 -50.24 3.69 -3.60
CA ASN A 122 -51.39 3.17 -4.38
C ASN A 122 -52.25 4.29 -4.96
N ARG A 123 -52.04 5.54 -4.56
CA ARG A 123 -52.75 6.75 -5.07
C ARG A 123 -51.90 7.58 -6.02
N GLY A 124 -50.65 7.14 -6.29
CA GLY A 124 -49.72 7.86 -7.15
C GLY A 124 -48.92 8.98 -6.44
N ASN A 125 -49.06 9.14 -5.13
CA ASN A 125 -48.32 10.17 -4.38
C ASN A 125 -46.90 9.69 -4.12
N VAL A 126 -45.95 10.64 -4.16
CA VAL A 126 -44.55 10.43 -3.84
C VAL A 126 -44.15 11.36 -2.68
N ASP A 127 -43.38 10.84 -1.77
CA ASP A 127 -42.83 11.59 -0.65
C ASP A 127 -41.32 11.80 -0.84
N PHE A 128 -40.76 12.78 -0.12
CA PHE A 128 -39.34 13.10 -0.14
C PHE A 128 -38.76 12.91 1.26
N ILE A 129 -37.69 12.12 1.35
CA ILE A 129 -37.07 11.75 2.63
C ILE A 129 -35.61 12.17 2.61
N PRO A 130 -35.09 12.81 3.69
CA PRO A 130 -33.67 13.14 3.79
C PRO A 130 -32.79 11.91 3.74
N LEU A 131 -31.63 11.98 3.05
CA LEU A 131 -30.66 10.90 3.00
C LEU A 131 -30.25 10.40 4.39
N ARG A 132 -30.17 11.30 5.37
CA ARG A 132 -29.82 10.99 6.76
C ARG A 132 -30.71 9.91 7.38
N GLU A 133 -31.99 9.85 6.99
CA GLU A 133 -32.90 8.82 7.51
C GLU A 133 -32.57 7.42 7.01
N LEU A 134 -31.94 7.32 5.83
CA LEU A 134 -31.65 6.07 5.14
C LEU A 134 -30.23 5.56 5.37
N ILE A 135 -29.32 6.43 5.82
CA ILE A 135 -27.88 6.20 5.91
C ILE A 135 -27.39 6.36 7.33
N ASN A 136 -26.60 5.39 7.77
CA ASN A 136 -25.84 5.52 9.01
C ASN A 136 -24.41 5.95 8.66
N VAL A 137 -23.93 6.99 9.34
CA VAL A 137 -22.56 7.51 9.20
C VAL A 137 -21.75 7.05 10.41
N ALA A 138 -20.66 6.35 10.16
CA ALA A 138 -19.73 5.95 11.20
C ALA A 138 -18.32 6.43 10.83
N PRO A 139 -17.57 7.00 11.77
CA PRO A 139 -16.16 7.25 11.55
C PRO A 139 -15.43 5.91 11.38
N ALA A 140 -14.56 5.84 10.43
CA ALA A 140 -13.69 4.71 10.17
C ALA A 140 -12.27 5.20 9.94
N GLU A 141 -11.32 4.34 10.19
CA GLU A 141 -9.94 4.54 9.79
C GLU A 141 -9.57 3.45 8.78
N ASP A 142 -8.86 3.84 7.76
CA ASP A 142 -8.34 2.92 6.76
C ASP A 142 -6.90 3.28 6.40
N LEU A 143 -6.21 2.39 5.74
CA LEU A 143 -4.88 2.66 5.22
C LEU A 143 -4.95 3.74 4.14
N LYS A 144 -4.10 4.75 4.26
CA LYS A 144 -4.00 5.83 3.27
C LYS A 144 -3.51 5.32 1.91
N SER A 145 -2.70 4.27 1.91
CA SER A 145 -2.16 3.67 0.70
C SER A 145 -2.11 2.15 0.81
N ILE A 146 -2.43 1.48 -0.28
CA ILE A 146 -2.30 0.04 -0.43
C ILE A 146 -1.00 -0.22 -1.19
N THR A 147 -0.13 -1.03 -0.60
CA THR A 147 1.12 -1.45 -1.23
C THR A 147 0.96 -2.86 -1.77
N SER A 148 1.44 -3.10 -3.00
CA SER A 148 1.40 -4.43 -3.59
C SER A 148 2.78 -4.86 -4.09
N GLY A 149 3.09 -6.14 -3.87
CA GLY A 149 4.33 -6.78 -4.29
C GLY A 149 4.08 -8.04 -5.13
N ARG A 150 5.10 -8.87 -5.25
CA ARG A 150 5.02 -10.13 -6.02
C ARG A 150 3.97 -11.10 -5.47
N ASN A 151 3.71 -11.07 -4.17
CA ASN A 151 2.79 -12.01 -3.49
C ASN A 151 1.38 -11.44 -3.28
N GLY A 152 1.12 -10.22 -3.75
CA GLY A 152 -0.15 -9.52 -3.59
C GLY A 152 -0.05 -8.25 -2.74
N GLU A 153 -1.18 -7.82 -2.20
CA GLU A 153 -1.25 -6.64 -1.34
C GLU A 153 -0.71 -6.93 0.05
N TYR A 154 0.05 -5.99 0.61
CA TYR A 154 0.65 -6.12 1.92
C TYR A 154 0.70 -4.80 2.69
N VAL A 155 0.83 -4.90 4.00
CA VAL A 155 1.07 -3.77 4.89
C VAL A 155 2.58 -3.66 5.13
N PRO A 156 3.24 -2.56 4.71
CA PRO A 156 4.67 -2.38 4.92
C PRO A 156 4.97 -1.85 6.32
N PHE A 157 5.95 -2.46 6.99
CA PHE A 157 6.55 -1.95 8.21
C PHE A 157 8.03 -1.68 7.95
N ASP A 158 8.39 -0.40 7.89
CA ASP A 158 9.73 0.05 7.54
C ASP A 158 10.61 0.15 8.77
N PHE A 159 11.76 -0.50 8.74
CA PHE A 159 12.76 -0.48 9.81
C PHE A 159 14.04 0.20 9.35
N TYR A 160 14.51 1.14 10.14
CA TYR A 160 15.74 1.90 9.93
C TYR A 160 16.75 1.64 11.04
N GLY A 161 18.04 1.70 10.73
CA GLY A 161 19.11 1.49 11.71
C GLY A 161 19.24 0.04 12.17
N VAL A 162 18.85 -0.92 11.34
CA VAL A 162 18.88 -2.34 11.65
C VAL A 162 20.33 -2.85 11.67
N GLN A 163 20.80 -3.30 12.85
CA GLN A 163 22.14 -3.87 13.01
C GLN A 163 22.19 -5.36 12.67
N ASP A 164 21.15 -6.11 13.04
CA ASP A 164 21.04 -7.55 12.78
C ASP A 164 19.70 -7.87 12.11
N ALA A 165 19.73 -7.92 10.78
CA ALA A 165 18.55 -8.24 9.98
C ALA A 165 18.00 -9.65 10.26
N ASN A 166 18.88 -10.64 10.55
CA ASN A 166 18.43 -12.00 10.81
C ASN A 166 17.68 -12.11 12.13
N ARG A 167 18.11 -11.36 13.14
CA ARG A 167 17.41 -11.26 14.42
C ARG A 167 16.05 -10.60 14.21
N LEU A 168 16.01 -9.45 13.55
CA LEU A 168 14.77 -8.74 13.24
C LEU A 168 13.76 -9.63 12.50
N MET A 169 14.21 -10.34 11.47
CA MET A 169 13.35 -11.26 10.71
C MET A 169 12.73 -12.36 11.57
N ARG A 170 13.48 -12.92 12.53
CA ARG A 170 12.95 -13.94 13.47
C ARG A 170 11.88 -13.34 14.38
N GLU A 171 12.15 -12.16 14.94
CA GLU A 171 11.23 -11.45 15.83
C GLU A 171 9.94 -11.05 15.09
N VAL A 172 10.06 -10.55 13.86
CA VAL A 172 8.90 -10.22 12.99
C VAL A 172 8.05 -11.47 12.68
N LYS A 173 8.67 -12.58 12.30
CA LYS A 173 7.96 -13.84 12.06
C LYS A 173 7.22 -14.32 13.30
N GLN A 174 7.84 -14.21 14.46
CA GLN A 174 7.21 -14.58 15.72
C GLN A 174 5.99 -13.71 16.03
N VAL A 175 6.04 -12.39 15.76
CA VAL A 175 4.87 -11.51 15.90
C VAL A 175 3.76 -11.92 14.95
N ALA A 176 4.07 -12.24 13.70
CA ALA A 176 3.07 -12.67 12.72
C ALA A 176 2.40 -14.00 13.10
N GLU A 177 3.16 -14.94 13.68
CA GLU A 177 2.61 -16.22 14.20
C GLU A 177 1.72 -16.02 15.42
N GLU A 178 2.10 -15.13 16.34
CA GLU A 178 1.33 -14.85 17.56
C GLU A 178 0.02 -14.10 17.26
N THR A 179 0.02 -13.22 16.28
CA THR A 179 -1.18 -12.49 15.83
C THR A 179 -2.08 -13.32 14.90
N GLY A 180 -1.58 -14.44 14.37
CA GLY A 180 -2.36 -15.56 13.79
C GLY A 180 -2.80 -15.41 12.34
N ASP A 181 -2.99 -14.20 11.81
CA ASP A 181 -3.65 -13.97 10.51
C ASP A 181 -2.71 -13.47 9.41
N TRP A 182 -1.39 -13.51 9.65
CA TRP A 182 -0.42 -12.89 8.78
C TRP A 182 0.62 -13.87 8.23
N ASP A 183 0.94 -13.70 6.96
CA ASP A 183 2.14 -14.23 6.35
C ASP A 183 3.15 -13.09 6.18
N THR A 184 4.45 -13.38 6.21
CA THR A 184 5.48 -12.36 6.17
C THR A 184 6.41 -12.51 4.98
N GLY A 185 6.73 -11.38 4.34
CA GLY A 185 7.82 -11.21 3.39
C GLY A 185 8.83 -10.19 3.91
N PHE A 186 9.98 -10.12 3.26
CA PHE A 186 11.02 -9.17 3.60
C PHE A 186 11.64 -8.59 2.35
N SER A 187 11.82 -7.27 2.35
CA SER A 187 12.54 -6.51 1.33
C SER A 187 13.33 -5.37 1.99
N GLY A 188 13.92 -4.49 1.22
CA GLY A 188 14.69 -3.36 1.72
C GLY A 188 16.13 -3.36 1.28
N SER A 189 16.87 -2.29 1.62
CA SER A 189 18.22 -2.03 1.11
C SER A 189 19.25 -3.12 1.46
N ILE A 190 19.10 -3.77 2.62
CA ILE A 190 20.00 -4.86 3.04
C ILE A 190 19.91 -6.06 2.08
N PHE A 191 18.71 -6.42 1.66
CA PHE A 191 18.50 -7.57 0.74
C PHE A 191 18.91 -7.22 -0.69
N SER A 192 18.55 -6.03 -1.16
CA SER A 192 18.94 -5.53 -2.48
C SER A 192 20.45 -5.45 -2.63
N ASN A 193 21.16 -4.95 -1.61
CA ASN A 193 22.61 -4.87 -1.62
C ASN A 193 23.26 -6.26 -1.64
N LYS A 194 22.72 -7.24 -0.93
CA LYS A 194 23.21 -8.62 -0.95
C LYS A 194 23.03 -9.27 -2.31
N GLU A 195 21.84 -9.15 -2.90
CA GLU A 195 21.55 -9.66 -4.25
C GLU A 195 22.51 -9.06 -5.29
N MET A 196 22.73 -7.74 -5.23
CA MET A 196 23.67 -7.04 -6.11
C MET A 196 25.11 -7.51 -5.92
N LEU A 197 25.56 -7.79 -4.68
CA LEU A 197 26.90 -8.31 -4.43
C LEU A 197 27.05 -9.72 -4.99
N ASP A 198 26.07 -10.60 -4.83
CA ASP A 198 26.08 -11.95 -5.37
C ASP A 198 26.14 -11.94 -6.91
N GLU A 199 25.39 -11.05 -7.57
CA GLU A 199 25.46 -10.83 -9.02
C GLU A 199 26.82 -10.32 -9.46
N LEU A 200 27.41 -9.36 -8.73
CA LEU A 200 28.75 -8.84 -9.03
C LEU A 200 29.82 -9.93 -8.95
N VAL A 201 29.75 -10.83 -7.96
CA VAL A 201 30.68 -11.94 -7.85
C VAL A 201 30.58 -12.88 -9.05
N VAL A 202 29.38 -13.17 -9.52
CA VAL A 202 29.16 -14.01 -10.72
C VAL A 202 29.74 -13.33 -11.97
N ILE A 203 29.47 -12.04 -12.16
CA ILE A 203 30.03 -11.27 -13.30
C ILE A 203 31.57 -11.25 -13.24
N LEU A 204 32.14 -11.06 -12.06
CA LEU A 204 33.60 -11.06 -11.87
C LEU A 204 34.21 -12.40 -12.22
N LEU A 205 33.60 -13.52 -11.77
CA LEU A 205 34.07 -14.86 -12.13
C LEU A 205 34.00 -15.13 -13.63
N ILE A 206 32.92 -14.75 -14.29
CA ILE A 206 32.78 -14.90 -15.74
C ILE A 206 33.84 -14.06 -16.48
N SER A 207 34.05 -12.83 -16.05
CA SER A 207 35.02 -11.94 -16.66
C SER A 207 36.47 -12.44 -16.48
N LEU A 208 36.80 -12.99 -15.31
CA LEU A 208 38.08 -13.64 -15.03
C LEU A 208 38.30 -14.86 -15.93
N LEU A 209 37.29 -15.67 -16.10
CA LEU A 209 37.31 -16.85 -16.97
C LEU A 209 37.51 -16.49 -18.44
N LEU A 210 36.80 -15.47 -18.94
CA LEU A 210 36.98 -14.94 -20.30
C LEU A 210 38.39 -14.39 -20.49
N MET A 211 38.90 -13.60 -19.54
CA MET A 211 40.26 -13.07 -19.57
C MET A 211 41.33 -14.20 -19.59
N TYR A 212 41.10 -15.22 -18.81
CA TYR A 212 41.97 -16.42 -18.83
C TYR A 212 42.01 -17.06 -20.25
N PHE A 213 40.87 -17.27 -20.90
CA PHE A 213 40.84 -17.86 -22.23
C PHE A 213 41.50 -16.98 -23.30
N ILE A 214 41.29 -15.65 -23.22
CA ILE A 214 41.94 -14.70 -24.14
C ILE A 214 43.46 -14.79 -23.97
N LEU A 215 43.96 -14.78 -22.74
CA LEU A 215 45.39 -14.86 -22.46
C LEU A 215 45.94 -16.24 -22.86
N ALA A 216 45.20 -17.33 -22.65
CA ALA A 216 45.62 -18.69 -23.06
C ALA A 216 45.75 -18.79 -24.57
N ALA A 217 44.86 -18.16 -25.32
CA ALA A 217 44.95 -18.09 -26.80
C ALA A 217 46.14 -17.22 -27.27
N GLN A 218 46.44 -16.13 -26.54
CA GLN A 218 47.51 -15.21 -26.88
C GLN A 218 48.90 -15.77 -26.56
N PHE A 219 49.05 -16.52 -25.47
CA PHE A 219 50.31 -17.14 -25.06
C PHE A 219 50.53 -18.55 -25.61
N GLU A 220 49.57 -19.12 -26.32
CA GLU A 220 49.54 -20.51 -26.78
C GLU A 220 49.89 -21.53 -25.65
N SER A 221 49.55 -21.15 -24.41
CA SER A 221 49.87 -21.89 -23.20
C SER A 221 48.77 -21.73 -22.15
N PHE A 222 48.43 -22.81 -21.46
CA PHE A 222 47.46 -22.78 -20.36
C PHE A 222 48.07 -22.40 -19.00
N LEU A 223 49.41 -22.52 -18.86
CA LEU A 223 50.11 -22.23 -17.60
C LEU A 223 50.48 -20.76 -17.43
N GLN A 224 50.89 -20.10 -18.52
CA GLN A 224 51.30 -18.70 -18.46
C GLN A 224 50.19 -17.72 -18.04
N PRO A 225 48.95 -17.86 -18.51
CA PRO A 225 47.83 -17.00 -18.02
C PRO A 225 47.57 -17.16 -16.52
N LEU A 226 47.75 -18.34 -15.95
CA LEU A 226 47.59 -18.57 -14.52
C LEU A 226 48.57 -17.78 -13.68
N LEU A 227 49.85 -17.68 -14.12
CA LEU A 227 50.85 -16.87 -13.45
C LEU A 227 50.52 -15.37 -13.53
N VAL A 228 50.08 -14.91 -14.70
CA VAL A 228 49.68 -13.51 -14.90
C VAL A 228 48.47 -13.14 -14.03
N LEU A 229 47.46 -14.01 -13.97
CA LEU A 229 46.28 -13.79 -13.13
C LEU A 229 46.59 -13.84 -11.63
N ALA A 230 47.59 -14.64 -11.22
CA ALA A 230 48.03 -14.70 -9.83
C ALA A 230 48.82 -13.44 -9.35
N GLU A 231 49.34 -12.64 -10.30
CA GLU A 231 50.00 -11.36 -10.00
C GLU A 231 49.01 -10.20 -9.87
N ILE A 232 47.74 -10.38 -10.22
CA ILE A 232 46.71 -9.35 -10.03
C ILE A 232 46.38 -9.30 -8.54
N PRO A 233 46.72 -8.22 -7.82
CA PRO A 233 46.35 -8.09 -6.41
C PRO A 233 44.82 -7.98 -6.32
N ILE A 234 44.22 -8.90 -5.58
CA ILE A 234 42.79 -8.87 -5.23
C ILE A 234 42.56 -7.88 -4.12
#